data_6e2c8aa59f748864edc0e59cbbfb629e
#
_entry.id   6e2c8aa59f748864edc0e59cbbfb629e
#
_cell.length_a   1.000
_cell.length_b   1.000
_cell.length_c   1.000
_cell.angle_alpha   90.00
_cell.angle_beta   90.00
_cell.angle_gamma   90.00
#
_symmetry.space_group_name_H-M   'P 1'
#
loop_
_entity.id
_entity.type
_entity.pdbx_description
1 polymer ?
#
loop_
_entity_poly.entity_id
_entity_poly.type
_entity_poly.pdbx_seq_one_letter_code
_entity_poly.pdbx_strand_id
1 'polypeptide(L)'
;MTVNKIFKICLFVYFLILSLTVISEEIREGVLRTPDERFENLEDYPFRPNYMVINDLRIHYLDEGPKDANPIILFHGEPAWSYLFRKMIPVFTDAGHRVIVPDMVGFGKSDKFESKYDYSYKHHVDVMKELVKRLDLKNATHFGQDWGGLVGLRVVAEMPDRFAQVIVSNTGMVAGEGIRAWLTQRMMELTVWWNGPITFEELKTAAQGAL
;
A
#
# COMPACT_ATOMS: atom_id res chain seq x y z
N MET A 1 39.10 8.73 36.42
CA MET A 1 37.79 9.05 35.79
C MET A 1 36.80 9.24 36.92
N THR A 2 36.25 10.46 37.10
CA THR A 2 35.41 10.76 38.28
C THR A 2 34.05 10.09 38.17
N VAL A 3 33.50 9.63 39.29
CA VAL A 3 32.20 8.91 39.43
C VAL A 3 31.08 9.63 38.66
N ASN A 4 31.13 10.96 38.59
CA ASN A 4 30.18 11.79 37.87
C ASN A 4 30.23 11.58 36.32
N LYS A 5 31.39 11.21 35.75
CA LYS A 5 31.52 10.89 34.31
C LYS A 5 30.92 9.53 33.97
N ILE A 6 31.15 8.55 34.86
CA ILE A 6 30.62 7.19 34.68
C ILE A 6 29.09 7.24 34.78
N PHE A 7 28.56 7.96 35.78
CA PHE A 7 27.10 8.11 35.93
C PHE A 7 26.43 8.76 34.70
N LYS A 8 27.03 9.81 34.14
CA LYS A 8 26.53 10.47 32.89
C LYS A 8 26.60 9.54 31.69
N ILE A 9 27.64 8.73 31.57
CA ILE A 9 27.77 7.75 30.47
C ILE A 9 26.72 6.64 30.64
N CYS A 10 26.53 6.12 31.84
CA CYS A 10 25.49 5.11 32.10
C CYS A 10 24.08 5.65 31.86
N LEU A 11 23.80 6.89 32.23
CA LEU A 11 22.53 7.53 31.96
C LEU A 11 22.31 7.75 30.47
N PHE A 12 23.33 8.17 29.74
CA PHE A 12 23.28 8.34 28.28
C PHE A 12 23.06 7.01 27.54
N VAL A 13 23.79 5.95 27.95
CA VAL A 13 23.61 4.60 27.40
C VAL A 13 22.22 4.05 27.75
N TYR A 14 21.72 4.28 28.96
CA TYR A 14 20.37 3.90 29.37
C TYR A 14 19.30 4.62 28.52
N PHE A 15 19.43 5.93 28.28
CA PHE A 15 18.54 6.66 27.35
C PHE A 15 18.68 6.20 25.90
N LEU A 16 19.89 5.84 25.46
CA LEU A 16 20.10 5.29 24.10
C LEU A 16 19.45 3.91 23.94
N ILE A 17 19.48 3.08 24.99
CA ILE A 17 18.83 1.76 25.00
C ILE A 17 17.30 1.93 25.05
N LEU A 18 16.76 2.89 25.82
CA LEU A 18 15.33 3.17 25.83
C LEU A 18 14.81 3.73 24.50
N SER A 19 15.65 4.45 23.75
CA SER A 19 15.28 4.95 22.41
C SER A 19 15.29 3.87 21.32
N LEU A 20 15.82 2.68 21.61
CA LEU A 20 15.81 1.52 20.71
C LEU A 20 14.59 0.61 20.92
N THR A 21 13.67 0.96 21.83
CA THR A 21 12.53 0.12 22.13
C THR A 21 11.37 0.35 21.16
N VAL A 22 11.09 -0.69 20.45
CA VAL A 22 9.84 -1.10 19.81
C VAL A 22 9.35 -0.23 18.66
N ILE A 23 9.71 -0.65 17.46
CA ILE A 23 9.20 -0.12 16.20
C ILE A 23 7.75 -0.57 15.95
N SER A 24 7.33 -1.68 16.56
CA SER A 24 5.97 -2.23 16.43
C SER A 24 5.55 -2.92 17.73
N GLU A 25 4.25 -2.95 17.98
CA GLU A 25 3.61 -3.63 19.12
C GLU A 25 2.93 -4.90 18.62
N GLU A 26 3.18 -6.02 19.28
CA GLU A 26 2.43 -7.24 19.05
C GLU A 26 1.04 -7.09 19.68
N ILE A 27 0.02 -7.01 18.84
CA ILE A 27 -1.39 -6.84 19.26
C ILE A 27 -2.12 -8.16 19.45
N ARG A 28 -1.63 -9.22 18.85
CA ARG A 28 -2.00 -10.62 19.01
C ARG A 28 -0.90 -11.50 18.41
N GLU A 29 -0.91 -12.79 18.72
CA GLU A 29 0.07 -13.74 18.21
C GLU A 29 0.25 -13.61 16.69
N GLY A 30 1.48 -13.34 16.26
CA GLY A 30 1.90 -13.20 14.87
C GLY A 30 1.43 -11.94 14.15
N VAL A 31 0.85 -10.94 14.85
CA VAL A 31 0.40 -9.67 14.25
C VAL A 31 0.96 -8.48 15.00
N LEU A 32 1.66 -7.65 14.28
CA LEU A 32 2.32 -6.44 14.76
C LEU A 32 1.56 -5.19 14.30
N ARG A 33 1.65 -4.12 15.08
CA ARG A 33 1.16 -2.79 14.73
C ARG A 33 2.23 -1.75 15.00
N THR A 34 2.46 -0.87 14.05
CA THR A 34 3.27 0.33 14.29
C THR A 34 2.47 1.27 15.18
N PRO A 35 3.03 1.72 16.32
CA PRO A 35 2.37 2.68 17.20
C PRO A 35 1.96 3.96 16.47
N ASP A 36 0.78 4.48 16.78
CA ASP A 36 0.20 5.63 16.06
C ASP A 36 1.05 6.91 16.22
N GLU A 37 1.81 7.04 17.31
CA GLU A 37 2.76 8.15 17.58
C GLU A 37 3.87 8.26 16.53
N ARG A 38 4.18 7.15 15.82
CA ARG A 38 5.17 7.15 14.74
C ARG A 38 4.69 7.87 13.48
N PHE A 39 3.41 8.16 13.41
CA PHE A 39 2.78 8.84 12.27
C PHE A 39 2.34 10.27 12.60
N GLU A 40 2.75 10.79 13.74
CA GLU A 40 2.48 12.18 14.12
C GLU A 40 3.45 13.14 13.42
N ASN A 41 2.97 14.35 13.17
CA ASN A 41 3.75 15.46 12.62
C ASN A 41 4.46 15.16 11.29
N LEU A 42 3.86 14.33 10.46
CA LEU A 42 4.36 14.06 9.12
C LEU A 42 4.14 15.27 8.20
N GLU A 43 5.19 15.66 7.49
CA GLU A 43 5.14 16.79 6.55
C GLU A 43 4.15 16.54 5.43
N ASP A 44 3.30 17.54 5.17
CA ASP A 44 2.27 17.49 4.10
C ASP A 44 1.28 16.32 4.22
N TYR A 45 1.03 15.80 5.44
CA TYR A 45 0.13 14.67 5.65
C TYR A 45 -0.94 14.98 6.72
N PRO A 46 -1.85 15.94 6.46
CA PRO A 46 -2.86 16.38 7.43
C PRO A 46 -4.11 15.47 7.47
N PHE A 47 -4.08 14.33 6.83
CA PHE A 47 -5.24 13.47 6.62
C PHE A 47 -5.62 12.69 7.86
N ARG A 48 -6.93 12.58 8.10
CA ARG A 48 -7.45 11.78 9.20
C ARG A 48 -7.45 10.29 8.84
N PRO A 49 -6.94 9.41 9.69
CA PRO A 49 -6.97 7.99 9.44
C PRO A 49 -8.38 7.43 9.54
N ASN A 50 -8.72 6.51 8.64
CA ASN A 50 -9.86 5.61 8.78
C ASN A 50 -9.34 4.18 8.91
N TYR A 51 -10.10 3.33 9.59
CA TYR A 51 -9.71 1.94 9.80
C TYR A 51 -10.88 1.01 9.54
N MET A 52 -10.58 -0.15 8.96
CA MET A 52 -11.53 -1.23 8.73
C MET A 52 -10.88 -2.55 9.15
N VAL A 53 -11.61 -3.40 9.86
CA VAL A 53 -11.10 -4.74 10.19
C VAL A 53 -11.50 -5.69 9.07
N ILE A 54 -10.50 -6.26 8.40
CA ILE A 54 -10.65 -7.25 7.33
C ILE A 54 -9.77 -8.45 7.68
N ASN A 55 -10.37 -9.64 7.74
CA ASN A 55 -9.67 -10.88 8.12
C ASN A 55 -8.87 -10.73 9.44
N ASP A 56 -9.50 -10.11 10.43
CA ASP A 56 -8.92 -9.81 11.75
C ASP A 56 -7.68 -8.90 11.74
N LEU A 57 -7.41 -8.22 10.63
CA LEU A 57 -6.37 -7.21 10.51
C LEU A 57 -6.99 -5.82 10.44
N ARG A 58 -6.43 -4.86 11.16
CA ARG A 58 -6.76 -3.45 11.02
C ARG A 58 -6.13 -2.94 9.72
N ILE A 59 -6.95 -2.54 8.79
CA ILE A 59 -6.55 -1.93 7.51
C ILE A 59 -6.81 -0.43 7.59
N HIS A 60 -5.76 0.35 7.42
CA HIS A 60 -5.84 1.80 7.33
C HIS A 60 -6.20 2.23 5.91
N TYR A 61 -6.97 3.30 5.81
CA TYR A 61 -7.19 4.00 4.54
C TYR A 61 -7.51 5.48 4.77
N LEU A 62 -7.17 6.31 3.81
CA LEU A 62 -7.66 7.68 3.70
C LEU A 62 -8.93 7.68 2.87
N ASP A 63 -9.84 8.61 3.17
CA ASP A 63 -11.09 8.81 2.45
C ASP A 63 -11.41 10.31 2.43
N GLU A 64 -10.88 10.99 1.43
CA GLU A 64 -10.90 12.44 1.31
C GLU A 64 -11.80 12.91 0.16
N GLY A 65 -12.28 14.16 0.25
CA GLY A 65 -13.17 14.76 -0.75
C GLY A 65 -14.64 14.40 -0.60
N PRO A 66 -15.49 14.78 -1.57
CA PRO A 66 -16.95 14.58 -1.52
C PRO A 66 -17.30 13.09 -1.58
N LYS A 67 -18.13 12.62 -0.66
CA LYS A 67 -18.47 11.20 -0.52
C LYS A 67 -19.34 10.64 -1.64
N ASP A 68 -20.06 11.50 -2.32
CA ASP A 68 -20.97 11.21 -3.43
C ASP A 68 -20.29 11.33 -4.81
N ALA A 69 -19.05 11.80 -4.85
CA ALA A 69 -18.28 11.89 -6.10
C ALA A 69 -17.73 10.52 -6.52
N ASN A 70 -17.45 10.37 -7.82
CA ASN A 70 -16.77 9.19 -8.36
C ASN A 70 -15.40 9.02 -7.71
N PRO A 71 -15.12 7.85 -7.10
CA PRO A 71 -13.91 7.67 -6.35
C PRO A 71 -12.69 7.38 -7.24
N ILE A 72 -11.54 7.91 -6.81
CA ILE A 72 -10.21 7.48 -7.28
C ILE A 72 -9.59 6.68 -6.14
N ILE A 73 -9.24 5.43 -6.38
CA ILE A 73 -8.55 4.59 -5.41
C ILE A 73 -7.07 4.44 -5.80
N LEU A 74 -6.18 4.81 -4.88
CA LEU A 74 -4.74 4.87 -5.10
C LEU A 74 -4.05 3.74 -4.34
N PHE A 75 -3.45 2.77 -5.06
CA PHE A 75 -2.69 1.67 -4.46
C PHE A 75 -1.19 1.94 -4.58
N HIS A 76 -0.51 1.96 -3.44
CA HIS A 76 0.93 2.16 -3.34
C HIS A 76 1.73 0.88 -3.63
N GLY A 77 3.00 1.04 -3.93
CA GLY A 77 3.96 -0.06 -4.05
C GLY A 77 4.84 -0.23 -2.80
N GLU A 78 5.84 -1.09 -2.91
CA GLU A 78 6.83 -1.36 -1.87
C GLU A 78 8.03 -0.40 -2.04
N PRO A 79 8.60 0.14 -0.96
CA PRO A 79 8.24 0.03 0.46
C PRO A 79 7.31 1.18 0.92
N ALA A 80 6.55 1.78 0.01
CA ALA A 80 5.72 2.95 0.27
C ALA A 80 4.42 2.59 1.05
N TRP A 81 3.63 3.60 1.35
CA TRP A 81 2.32 3.55 1.97
C TRP A 81 1.53 4.79 1.55
N SER A 82 0.36 5.06 2.08
CA SER A 82 -0.49 6.18 1.64
C SER A 82 0.20 7.55 1.64
N TYR A 83 1.26 7.73 2.41
CA TYR A 83 2.10 8.94 2.39
C TYR A 83 2.69 9.26 1.01
N LEU A 84 2.92 8.25 0.17
CA LEU A 84 3.36 8.42 -1.21
C LEU A 84 2.49 9.42 -1.97
N PHE A 85 1.19 9.33 -1.76
CA PHE A 85 0.19 10.09 -2.50
C PHE A 85 -0.21 11.41 -1.85
N ARG A 86 0.43 11.82 -0.73
CA ARG A 86 0.04 13.00 0.04
C ARG A 86 -0.10 14.30 -0.78
N LYS A 87 0.71 14.44 -1.83
CA LYS A 87 0.65 15.61 -2.73
C LYS A 87 -0.34 15.43 -3.90
N MET A 88 -0.73 14.21 -4.21
CA MET A 88 -1.73 13.92 -5.24
C MET A 88 -3.15 14.03 -4.70
N ILE A 89 -3.38 13.69 -3.44
CA ILE A 89 -4.70 13.74 -2.81
C ILE A 89 -5.36 15.11 -2.97
N PRO A 90 -4.73 16.23 -2.57
CA PRO A 90 -5.36 17.55 -2.73
C PRO A 90 -5.64 17.91 -4.19
N VAL A 91 -4.80 17.51 -5.13
CA VAL A 91 -5.04 17.77 -6.56
C VAL A 91 -6.35 17.12 -7.03
N PHE A 92 -6.62 15.90 -6.62
CA PHE A 92 -7.84 15.19 -6.99
C PHE A 92 -9.07 15.68 -6.22
N THR A 93 -8.92 15.99 -4.92
CA THR A 93 -10.05 16.51 -4.13
C THR A 93 -10.44 17.91 -4.56
N ASP A 94 -9.51 18.77 -4.93
CA ASP A 94 -9.75 20.11 -5.48
C ASP A 94 -10.43 20.06 -6.85
N ALA A 95 -10.19 18.98 -7.61
CA ALA A 95 -10.91 18.67 -8.85
C ALA A 95 -12.30 18.05 -8.62
N GLY A 96 -12.74 17.88 -7.37
CA GLY A 96 -14.05 17.38 -6.99
C GLY A 96 -14.17 15.86 -6.92
N HIS A 97 -13.07 15.13 -6.88
CA HIS A 97 -13.08 13.66 -6.72
C HIS A 97 -13.05 13.23 -5.26
N ARG A 98 -13.68 12.09 -4.97
CA ARG A 98 -13.43 11.33 -3.75
C ARG A 98 -12.14 10.51 -3.92
N VAL A 99 -11.24 10.54 -2.94
CA VAL A 99 -9.94 9.87 -3.02
C VAL A 99 -9.81 8.86 -1.89
N ILE A 100 -9.61 7.59 -2.23
CA ILE A 100 -9.42 6.48 -1.31
C ILE A 100 -7.97 6.02 -1.41
N VAL A 101 -7.25 5.98 -0.28
CA VAL A 101 -5.84 5.58 -0.28
C VAL A 101 -5.59 4.58 0.85
N PRO A 102 -5.70 3.29 0.59
CA PRO A 102 -5.40 2.28 1.60
C PRO A 102 -3.89 2.09 1.80
N ASP A 103 -3.52 1.69 3.02
CA ASP A 103 -2.25 1.03 3.28
C ASP A 103 -2.45 -0.48 3.15
N MET A 104 -1.69 -1.14 2.29
CA MET A 104 -1.74 -2.61 2.18
C MET A 104 -1.24 -3.26 3.47
N VAL A 105 -1.63 -4.51 3.71
CA VAL A 105 -1.15 -5.30 4.87
C VAL A 105 0.39 -5.30 4.88
N GLY A 106 0.97 -5.03 6.03
CA GLY A 106 2.43 -4.91 6.16
C GLY A 106 2.97 -3.49 6.07
N PHE A 107 2.17 -2.52 5.59
CA PHE A 107 2.62 -1.17 5.32
C PHE A 107 1.90 -0.12 6.16
N GLY A 108 2.55 1.03 6.33
CA GLY A 108 1.99 2.22 6.97
C GLY A 108 1.29 1.94 8.28
N LYS A 109 0.05 2.42 8.41
CA LYS A 109 -0.79 2.28 9.61
C LYS A 109 -1.62 0.99 9.64
N SER A 110 -1.58 0.16 8.59
CA SER A 110 -2.19 -1.17 8.57
C SER A 110 -1.40 -2.15 9.42
N ASP A 111 -2.08 -3.20 9.90
CA ASP A 111 -1.44 -4.30 10.63
C ASP A 111 -0.46 -5.07 9.75
N LYS A 112 0.47 -5.74 10.40
CA LYS A 112 1.59 -6.45 9.79
C LYS A 112 1.65 -7.87 10.32
N PHE A 113 1.91 -8.83 9.45
CA PHE A 113 2.31 -10.15 9.91
C PHE A 113 3.76 -10.12 10.39
N GLU A 114 4.05 -10.82 11.48
CA GLU A 114 5.41 -11.02 11.97
C GLU A 114 6.21 -11.90 11.00
N SER A 115 5.57 -12.97 10.53
CA SER A 115 6.20 -13.91 9.60
C SER A 115 6.02 -13.46 8.15
N LYS A 116 7.13 -13.39 7.41
CA LYS A 116 7.09 -13.11 5.96
C LYS A 116 6.34 -14.18 5.16
N TYR A 117 6.16 -15.39 5.69
CA TYR A 117 5.47 -16.48 5.02
C TYR A 117 3.95 -16.36 5.05
N ASP A 118 3.40 -15.44 5.88
CA ASP A 118 1.98 -15.16 5.96
C ASP A 118 1.53 -14.14 4.90
N TYR A 119 2.49 -13.49 4.24
CA TYR A 119 2.21 -12.62 3.10
C TYR A 119 2.08 -13.42 1.81
N SER A 120 1.07 -13.09 1.03
CA SER A 120 0.93 -13.59 -0.33
C SER A 120 0.26 -12.56 -1.23
N TYR A 121 0.54 -12.63 -2.52
CA TYR A 121 -0.13 -11.80 -3.52
C TYR A 121 -1.65 -11.90 -3.43
N LYS A 122 -2.14 -13.16 -3.35
CA LYS A 122 -3.57 -13.42 -3.20
C LYS A 122 -4.18 -12.76 -1.97
N HIS A 123 -3.48 -12.78 -0.83
CA HIS A 123 -3.96 -12.14 0.40
C HIS A 123 -4.14 -10.64 0.21
N HIS A 124 -3.17 -9.95 -0.40
CA HIS A 124 -3.29 -8.52 -0.71
C HIS A 124 -4.48 -8.23 -1.63
N VAL A 125 -4.67 -9.02 -2.68
CA VAL A 125 -5.82 -8.90 -3.58
C VAL A 125 -7.13 -9.06 -2.84
N ASP A 126 -7.27 -10.11 -2.02
CA ASP A 126 -8.52 -10.40 -1.30
C ASP A 126 -8.86 -9.30 -0.28
N VAL A 127 -7.87 -8.78 0.45
CA VAL A 127 -8.07 -7.66 1.38
C VAL A 127 -8.51 -6.39 0.64
N MET A 128 -7.88 -6.05 -0.48
CA MET A 128 -8.25 -4.86 -1.25
C MET A 128 -9.63 -5.01 -1.92
N LYS A 129 -10.00 -6.19 -2.37
CA LYS A 129 -11.35 -6.47 -2.87
C LYS A 129 -12.42 -6.26 -1.78
N GLU A 130 -12.14 -6.77 -0.59
CA GLU A 130 -13.06 -6.61 0.54
C GLU A 130 -13.20 -5.14 0.96
N LEU A 131 -12.10 -4.37 0.92
CA LEU A 131 -12.14 -2.91 1.15
C LEU A 131 -13.03 -2.21 0.12
N VAL A 132 -12.81 -2.45 -1.18
CA VAL A 132 -13.60 -1.89 -2.28
C VAL A 132 -15.10 -2.21 -2.12
N LYS A 133 -15.40 -3.45 -1.73
CA LYS A 133 -16.76 -3.93 -1.51
C LYS A 133 -17.43 -3.26 -0.31
N ARG A 134 -16.75 -3.19 0.84
CA ARG A 134 -17.32 -2.59 2.06
C ARG A 134 -17.47 -1.08 1.97
N LEU A 135 -16.61 -0.41 1.23
CA LEU A 135 -16.78 1.01 0.92
C LEU A 135 -17.82 1.27 -0.19
N ASP A 136 -18.39 0.20 -0.75
CA ASP A 136 -19.33 0.20 -1.88
C ASP A 136 -18.88 1.10 -3.03
N LEU A 137 -17.59 1.05 -3.36
CA LEU A 137 -17.03 1.87 -4.44
C LEU A 137 -17.65 1.41 -5.77
N LYS A 138 -18.11 2.38 -6.55
CA LYS A 138 -18.70 2.19 -7.89
C LYS A 138 -18.14 3.24 -8.83
N ASN A 139 -18.08 2.90 -10.11
CA ASN A 139 -17.56 3.78 -11.14
C ASN A 139 -16.17 4.37 -10.77
N ALA A 140 -15.35 3.56 -10.09
CA ALA A 140 -14.08 3.98 -9.55
C ALA A 140 -13.00 4.08 -10.63
N THR A 141 -12.07 5.03 -10.46
CA THR A 141 -10.79 5.03 -11.17
C THR A 141 -9.75 4.37 -10.27
N HIS A 142 -9.13 3.28 -10.75
CA HIS A 142 -7.96 2.72 -10.09
C HIS A 142 -6.70 3.42 -10.56
N PHE A 143 -5.86 3.86 -9.61
CA PHE A 143 -4.48 4.28 -9.87
C PHE A 143 -3.55 3.35 -9.09
N GLY A 144 -2.61 2.69 -9.78
CA GLY A 144 -1.67 1.78 -9.16
C GLY A 144 -0.22 2.05 -9.57
N GLN A 145 0.67 2.02 -8.59
CA GLN A 145 2.11 2.15 -8.77
C GLN A 145 2.82 0.94 -8.18
N ASP A 146 3.79 0.37 -8.91
CA ASP A 146 4.60 -0.79 -8.48
C ASP A 146 3.70 -1.98 -8.08
N TRP A 147 3.85 -2.57 -6.89
CA TRP A 147 2.97 -3.62 -6.35
C TRP A 147 1.50 -3.20 -6.30
N GLY A 148 1.23 -1.91 -6.07
CA GLY A 148 -0.14 -1.38 -6.10
C GLY A 148 -0.79 -1.51 -7.48
N GLY A 149 0.01 -1.44 -8.55
CA GLY A 149 -0.47 -1.74 -9.91
C GLY A 149 -0.78 -3.22 -10.09
N LEU A 150 0.12 -4.13 -9.68
CA LEU A 150 -0.10 -5.58 -9.79
C LEU A 150 -1.35 -6.03 -9.01
N VAL A 151 -1.46 -5.63 -7.75
CA VAL A 151 -2.62 -5.96 -6.90
C VAL A 151 -3.90 -5.33 -7.44
N GLY A 152 -3.82 -4.03 -7.81
CA GLY A 152 -4.99 -3.28 -8.26
C GLY A 152 -5.54 -3.75 -9.59
N LEU A 153 -4.69 -4.06 -10.57
CA LEU A 153 -5.13 -4.63 -11.84
C LEU A 153 -5.87 -5.96 -11.65
N ARG A 154 -5.43 -6.77 -10.71
CA ARG A 154 -6.14 -8.01 -10.36
C ARG A 154 -7.49 -7.73 -9.68
N VAL A 155 -7.54 -6.76 -8.77
CA VAL A 155 -8.81 -6.31 -8.15
C VAL A 155 -9.78 -5.83 -9.21
N VAL A 156 -9.33 -4.99 -10.16
CA VAL A 156 -10.14 -4.51 -11.28
C VAL A 156 -10.65 -5.67 -12.15
N ALA A 157 -9.77 -6.60 -12.51
CA ALA A 157 -10.14 -7.77 -13.33
C ALA A 157 -11.17 -8.68 -12.66
N GLU A 158 -11.14 -8.80 -11.32
CA GLU A 158 -12.09 -9.63 -10.57
C GLU A 158 -13.38 -8.88 -10.17
N MET A 159 -13.40 -7.56 -10.31
CA MET A 159 -14.55 -6.71 -9.96
C MET A 159 -14.81 -5.63 -11.04
N PRO A 160 -14.91 -5.99 -12.33
CA PRO A 160 -14.94 -5.03 -13.42
C PRO A 160 -16.11 -4.04 -13.32
N ASP A 161 -17.24 -4.46 -12.78
CA ASP A 161 -18.43 -3.62 -12.62
C ASP A 161 -18.24 -2.47 -11.60
N ARG A 162 -17.18 -2.49 -10.83
CA ARG A 162 -16.85 -1.47 -9.84
C ARG A 162 -15.97 -0.35 -10.39
N PHE A 163 -15.31 -0.58 -11.52
CA PHE A 163 -14.29 0.31 -12.06
C PHE A 163 -14.68 0.84 -13.45
N ALA A 164 -14.47 2.13 -13.64
CA ALA A 164 -14.67 2.80 -14.94
C ALA A 164 -13.34 3.01 -15.67
N GLN A 165 -12.27 3.22 -14.93
CA GLN A 165 -10.97 3.58 -15.49
C GLN A 165 -9.82 2.97 -14.70
N VAL A 166 -8.69 2.81 -15.38
CA VAL A 166 -7.43 2.33 -14.81
C VAL A 166 -6.30 3.24 -15.25
N ILE A 167 -5.50 3.66 -14.29
CA ILE A 167 -4.25 4.39 -14.48
C ILE A 167 -3.14 3.58 -13.80
N VAL A 168 -2.07 3.31 -14.51
CA VAL A 168 -0.92 2.58 -13.98
C VAL A 168 0.37 3.35 -14.19
N SER A 169 1.24 3.29 -13.21
CA SER A 169 2.53 3.96 -13.22
C SER A 169 3.61 3.04 -12.67
N ASN A 170 4.70 2.87 -13.42
CA ASN A 170 5.87 2.09 -12.96
C ASN A 170 5.48 0.74 -12.32
N THR A 171 4.66 -0.03 -13.04
CA THR A 171 4.19 -1.35 -12.59
C THR A 171 4.37 -2.38 -13.68
N GLY A 172 4.34 -3.65 -13.30
CA GLY A 172 4.32 -4.77 -14.23
C GLY A 172 2.91 -5.29 -14.46
N MET A 173 2.74 -6.02 -15.56
CA MET A 173 1.56 -6.83 -15.80
C MET A 173 2.00 -8.27 -15.97
N VAL A 174 1.45 -9.19 -15.19
CA VAL A 174 1.66 -10.61 -15.40
C VAL A 174 0.72 -11.04 -16.54
N ALA A 175 1.26 -11.22 -17.72
CA ALA A 175 0.49 -11.66 -18.89
C ALA A 175 0.51 -13.19 -19.00
N GLY A 176 -0.67 -13.80 -18.97
CA GLY A 176 -0.90 -15.17 -19.40
C GLY A 176 -0.66 -16.28 -18.36
N GLU A 177 -1.01 -17.50 -18.76
CA GLU A 177 -0.73 -18.73 -18.04
C GLU A 177 0.43 -19.50 -18.69
N GLY A 178 1.06 -20.40 -17.93
CA GLY A 178 2.09 -21.31 -18.44
C GLY A 178 3.51 -20.76 -18.39
N ILE A 179 4.39 -21.28 -19.25
CA ILE A 179 5.84 -21.02 -19.22
C ILE A 179 6.19 -19.54 -19.44
N ARG A 180 5.36 -18.81 -20.19
CA ARG A 180 5.55 -17.36 -20.41
C ARG A 180 5.29 -16.57 -19.13
N ALA A 181 4.21 -16.86 -18.40
CA ALA A 181 3.91 -16.24 -17.12
C ALA A 181 5.00 -16.56 -16.09
N TRP A 182 5.46 -17.80 -16.05
CA TRP A 182 6.57 -18.22 -15.20
C TRP A 182 7.87 -17.49 -15.55
N LEU A 183 8.21 -17.38 -16.83
CA LEU A 183 9.39 -16.63 -17.29
C LEU A 183 9.27 -15.13 -16.97
N THR A 184 8.10 -14.53 -17.15
CA THR A 184 7.85 -13.12 -16.84
C THR A 184 7.99 -12.88 -15.34
N GLN A 185 7.41 -13.75 -14.51
CA GLN A 185 7.55 -13.69 -13.06
C GLN A 185 9.03 -13.86 -12.64
N ARG A 186 9.74 -14.81 -13.25
CA ARG A 186 11.16 -15.05 -12.98
C ARG A 186 12.05 -13.90 -13.44
N MET A 187 11.72 -13.28 -14.56
CA MET A 187 12.40 -12.07 -15.04
C MET A 187 12.11 -10.87 -14.14
N MET A 188 10.88 -10.71 -13.63
CA MET A 188 10.56 -9.67 -12.64
C MET A 188 11.36 -9.83 -11.36
N GLU A 189 11.53 -11.05 -10.85
CA GLU A 189 12.39 -11.34 -9.70
C GLU A 189 13.87 -10.97 -9.95
N LEU A 190 14.32 -11.04 -11.20
CA LEU A 190 15.70 -10.75 -11.61
C LEU A 190 15.91 -9.32 -12.11
N THR A 191 14.85 -8.61 -12.54
CA THR A 191 14.94 -7.31 -13.21
C THR A 191 14.31 -6.16 -12.44
N VAL A 192 14.24 -6.22 -11.12
CA VAL A 192 13.82 -5.10 -10.25
C VAL A 192 14.62 -3.80 -10.52
N TRP A 193 15.59 -3.82 -11.44
CA TRP A 193 16.54 -2.74 -11.68
C TRP A 193 16.46 -2.03 -13.03
N TRP A 194 15.65 -2.48 -13.99
CA TRP A 194 15.67 -1.80 -15.31
C TRP A 194 14.40 -1.99 -16.11
N ASN A 195 13.62 -0.91 -16.30
CA ASN A 195 12.96 -0.64 -17.60
C ASN A 195 12.33 0.75 -17.59
N GLY A 196 12.57 1.49 -18.67
CA GLY A 196 11.95 2.76 -18.97
C GLY A 196 10.41 2.64 -19.09
N PRO A 197 9.69 3.75 -19.32
CA PRO A 197 8.23 3.77 -19.31
C PRO A 197 7.68 2.81 -20.38
N ILE A 198 6.76 1.94 -19.94
CA ILE A 198 5.99 1.08 -20.84
C ILE A 198 5.05 1.97 -21.67
N THR A 199 5.04 1.78 -22.97
CA THR A 199 4.18 2.55 -23.86
C THR A 199 2.72 2.09 -23.78
N PHE A 200 1.77 2.97 -24.12
CA PHE A 200 0.34 2.63 -24.14
C PHE A 200 0.01 1.45 -25.06
N GLU A 201 0.73 1.28 -26.17
CA GLU A 201 0.55 0.16 -27.09
C GLU A 201 1.06 -1.18 -26.51
N GLU A 202 2.11 -1.16 -25.71
CA GLU A 202 2.57 -2.34 -24.98
C GLU A 202 1.57 -2.76 -23.91
N LEU A 203 0.98 -1.80 -23.19
CA LEU A 203 -0.11 -2.05 -22.22
C LEU A 203 -1.35 -2.64 -22.90
N LYS A 204 -1.74 -2.10 -24.07
CA LYS A 204 -2.89 -2.59 -24.85
C LYS A 204 -2.68 -4.01 -25.35
N THR A 205 -1.48 -4.30 -25.87
CA THR A 205 -1.12 -5.64 -26.35
C THR A 205 -1.11 -6.67 -25.23
N ALA A 206 -0.58 -6.31 -24.07
CA ALA A 206 -0.57 -7.15 -22.89
C ALA A 206 -2.00 -7.39 -22.33
N ALA A 207 -2.87 -6.36 -22.36
CA ALA A 207 -4.27 -6.49 -21.95
C ALA A 207 -5.08 -7.40 -22.89
N GLN A 208 -4.80 -7.37 -24.21
CA GLN A 208 -5.46 -8.22 -25.20
C GLN A 208 -5.00 -9.68 -25.16
N GLY A 209 -3.81 -9.97 -24.66
CA GLY A 209 -3.31 -11.32 -24.47
C GLY A 209 -3.72 -11.97 -23.16
N ALA A 210 -4.43 -11.25 -22.28
CA ALA A 210 -4.88 -11.73 -20.96
C ALA A 210 -6.39 -12.12 -20.94
N LEU A 211 -7.07 -12.01 -22.08
CA LEU A 211 -8.43 -12.50 -22.33
C LEU A 211 -8.37 -13.84 -23.10
#